data_8387199a27951d6be05873ab14221de8
#
_entry.id   8387199a27951d6be05873ab14221de8
#
_cell.length_a   1.000
_cell.length_b   1.000
_cell.length_c   1.000
_cell.angle_alpha   90.00
_cell.angle_beta   90.00
_cell.angle_gamma   90.00
#
_symmetry.space_group_name_H-M   'P 1'
#
loop_
_entity.id
_entity.type
_entity.pdbx_description
1 polymer ?
#
loop_
_entity_poly.entity_id
_entity_poly.type
_entity_poly.pdbx_seq_one_letter_code
_entity_poly.pdbx_strand_id
1 'polypeptide(L)'
;TLMPAQKRANLPDWLYEKFVAQYGEEETVTLAEALNQPAPLDLRVNSIKATRDDVMNELAQAPIAAEPMPFAPLGLRIHRKPSLQNLPLFKSGAIEVQDEGSQVLSQIVGAKRGEMVVDFCAGAGGKTLALGALMRNTGRLYAFDVSEKRLAKLKPRLARSGLSNVHPVQIAHERDVKIKRLAGKVDRVLVDAP
;
A
#
# COMPACT_ATOMS: atom_id res chain seq x y z
N THR A 1 4.77 -3.41 42.10
CA THR A 1 3.62 -4.27 41.71
C THR A 1 3.62 -4.35 40.19
N LEU A 2 3.80 -5.55 39.62
CA LEU A 2 3.75 -5.74 38.18
C LEU A 2 2.34 -5.40 37.67
N MET A 3 2.26 -4.63 36.59
CA MET A 3 0.99 -4.28 35.94
C MET A 3 0.28 -5.57 35.46
N PRO A 4 -1.02 -5.75 35.74
CA PRO A 4 -1.75 -6.92 35.23
C PRO A 4 -1.63 -7.10 33.73
N ALA A 5 -1.62 -8.34 33.25
CA ALA A 5 -1.47 -8.69 31.83
C ALA A 5 -2.44 -7.93 30.90
N GLN A 6 -3.71 -7.89 31.26
CA GLN A 6 -4.74 -7.15 30.52
C GLN A 6 -4.42 -5.65 30.36
N LYS A 7 -3.88 -5.01 31.41
CA LYS A 7 -3.47 -3.60 31.34
C LYS A 7 -2.20 -3.39 30.52
N ARG A 8 -1.28 -4.36 30.58
CA ARG A 8 -0.06 -4.35 29.74
C ARG A 8 -0.39 -4.48 28.25
N ALA A 9 -1.37 -5.33 27.92
CA ALA A 9 -1.81 -5.53 26.55
C ALA A 9 -2.35 -4.25 25.90
N ASN A 10 -2.91 -3.32 26.69
CA ASN A 10 -3.48 -2.05 26.19
C ASN A 10 -4.48 -2.26 25.03
N LEU A 11 -5.28 -3.33 25.14
CA LEU A 11 -6.34 -3.69 24.21
C LEU A 11 -7.71 -3.42 24.84
N PRO A 12 -8.76 -3.13 24.06
CA PRO A 12 -10.13 -3.18 24.55
C PRO A 12 -10.48 -4.56 25.12
N ASP A 13 -11.25 -4.62 26.20
CA ASP A 13 -11.53 -5.87 26.93
C ASP A 13 -12.07 -6.98 26.01
N TRP A 14 -13.03 -6.63 25.14
CA TRP A 14 -13.62 -7.58 24.19
C TRP A 14 -12.61 -8.19 23.21
N LEU A 15 -11.56 -7.46 22.86
CA LEU A 15 -10.51 -7.94 21.96
C LEU A 15 -9.47 -8.76 22.71
N TYR A 16 -9.12 -8.33 23.94
CA TYR A 16 -8.25 -9.06 24.83
C TYR A 16 -8.80 -10.46 25.11
N GLU A 17 -10.08 -10.56 25.51
CA GLU A 17 -10.75 -11.84 25.78
C GLU A 17 -10.72 -12.78 24.56
N LYS A 18 -10.98 -12.27 23.36
CA LYS A 18 -10.91 -13.06 22.13
C LYS A 18 -9.50 -13.57 21.85
N PHE A 19 -8.50 -12.75 22.03
CA PHE A 19 -7.11 -13.16 21.82
C PHE A 19 -6.66 -14.16 22.87
N VAL A 20 -7.02 -13.97 24.13
CA VAL A 20 -6.73 -14.94 25.20
C VAL A 20 -7.39 -16.29 24.91
N ALA A 21 -8.63 -16.31 24.45
CA ALA A 21 -9.33 -17.53 24.09
C ALA A 21 -8.67 -18.28 22.92
N GLN A 22 -8.02 -17.54 22.01
CA GLN A 22 -7.39 -18.12 20.81
C GLN A 22 -5.91 -18.50 21.02
N TYR A 23 -5.15 -17.68 21.74
CA TYR A 23 -3.68 -17.78 21.83
C TYR A 23 -3.17 -18.05 23.25
N GLY A 24 -4.03 -17.91 24.27
CA GLY A 24 -3.62 -17.88 25.67
C GLY A 24 -3.12 -16.50 26.12
N GLU A 25 -3.00 -16.32 27.45
CA GLU A 25 -2.70 -15.01 28.03
C GLU A 25 -1.28 -14.52 27.70
N GLU A 26 -0.27 -15.38 27.80
CA GLU A 26 1.13 -15.04 27.55
C GLU A 26 1.36 -14.56 26.11
N GLU A 27 0.89 -15.33 25.14
CA GLU A 27 1.01 -14.99 23.72
C GLU A 27 0.19 -13.74 23.37
N THR A 28 -0.97 -13.56 23.99
CA THR A 28 -1.79 -12.35 23.83
C THR A 28 -1.06 -11.10 24.27
N VAL A 29 -0.35 -11.15 25.39
CA VAL A 29 0.46 -10.01 25.88
C VAL A 29 1.62 -9.75 24.92
N THR A 30 2.33 -10.78 24.49
CA THR A 30 3.45 -10.67 23.53
C THR A 30 2.96 -10.03 22.21
N LEU A 31 1.85 -10.51 21.67
CA LEU A 31 1.23 -9.95 20.46
C LEU A 31 0.83 -8.50 20.66
N ALA A 32 0.19 -8.17 21.78
CA ALA A 32 -0.23 -6.81 22.10
C ALA A 32 0.97 -5.86 22.26
N GLU A 33 2.04 -6.29 22.90
CA GLU A 33 3.28 -5.51 23.01
C GLU A 33 3.90 -5.26 21.62
N ALA A 34 3.89 -6.24 20.74
CA ALA A 34 4.33 -6.08 19.35
C ALA A 34 3.47 -5.09 18.57
N LEU A 35 2.13 -5.16 18.71
CA LEU A 35 1.19 -4.23 18.07
C LEU A 35 1.32 -2.79 18.56
N ASN A 36 1.77 -2.60 19.81
CA ASN A 36 1.99 -1.29 20.43
C ASN A 36 3.34 -0.65 20.04
N GLN A 37 4.22 -1.37 19.33
CA GLN A 37 5.48 -0.78 18.85
C GLN A 37 5.21 0.26 17.75
N PRO A 38 6.01 1.33 17.69
CA PRO A 38 5.93 2.29 16.59
C PRO A 38 6.11 1.61 15.24
N ALA A 39 5.13 1.73 14.37
CA ALA A 39 5.25 1.19 13.01
C ALA A 39 6.43 1.85 12.27
N PRO A 40 7.27 1.09 11.56
CA PRO A 40 8.28 1.63 10.67
C PRO A 40 7.64 2.41 9.53
N LEU A 41 8.43 3.17 8.79
CA LEU A 41 8.00 3.83 7.58
C LEU A 41 8.43 3.00 6.38
N ASP A 42 7.47 2.40 5.72
CA ASP A 42 7.68 1.59 4.54
C ASP A 42 7.45 2.39 3.27
N LEU A 43 8.40 2.33 2.36
CA LEU A 43 8.37 3.00 1.07
C LEU A 43 8.38 1.97 -0.06
N ARG A 44 7.67 2.26 -1.13
CA ARG A 44 7.74 1.54 -2.39
C ARG A 44 8.42 2.41 -3.44
N VAL A 45 9.44 1.87 -4.08
CA VAL A 45 10.08 2.51 -5.24
C VAL A 45 9.17 2.40 -6.46
N ASN A 46 9.02 3.50 -7.18
CA ASN A 46 8.34 3.55 -8.46
C ASN A 46 9.30 3.11 -9.57
N SER A 47 9.18 1.87 -9.99
CA SER A 47 10.09 1.25 -10.98
C SER A 47 10.03 1.87 -12.38
N ILE A 48 9.13 2.82 -12.63
CA ILE A 48 9.10 3.61 -13.86
C ILE A 48 10.13 4.76 -13.80
N LYS A 49 10.46 5.22 -12.59
CA LYS A 49 11.27 6.42 -12.38
C LYS A 49 12.66 6.14 -11.82
N ALA A 50 12.83 5.09 -11.04
CA ALA A 50 14.09 4.79 -10.38
C ALA A 50 14.23 3.30 -10.09
N THR A 51 15.45 2.84 -9.89
CA THR A 51 15.74 1.54 -9.29
C THR A 51 15.77 1.65 -7.76
N ARG A 52 15.68 0.52 -7.06
CA ARG A 52 15.77 0.50 -5.60
C ARG A 52 17.14 0.98 -5.12
N ASP A 53 18.19 0.60 -5.83
CA ASP A 53 19.57 0.97 -5.47
C ASP A 53 19.82 2.47 -5.65
N ASP A 54 19.29 3.09 -6.72
CA ASP A 54 19.37 4.54 -6.91
C ASP A 54 18.70 5.28 -5.75
N VAL A 55 17.51 4.83 -5.34
CA VAL A 55 16.77 5.42 -4.22
C VAL A 55 17.52 5.24 -2.90
N MET A 56 18.08 4.06 -2.65
CA MET A 56 18.89 3.82 -1.45
C MET A 56 20.10 4.74 -1.38
N ASN A 57 20.81 4.90 -2.50
CA ASN A 57 21.98 5.79 -2.59
C ASN A 57 21.59 7.25 -2.33
N GLU A 58 20.46 7.72 -2.88
CA GLU A 58 19.99 9.09 -2.67
C GLU A 58 19.54 9.31 -1.22
N LEU A 59 18.85 8.33 -0.61
CA LEU A 59 18.49 8.39 0.82
C LEU A 59 19.70 8.44 1.73
N ALA A 60 20.75 7.69 1.41
CA ALA A 60 22.02 7.69 2.17
C ALA A 60 22.71 9.07 2.13
N GLN A 61 22.61 9.79 0.99
CA GLN A 61 23.12 11.18 0.89
C GLN A 61 22.33 12.16 1.75
N ALA A 62 21.05 11.87 1.99
CA ALA A 62 20.19 12.66 2.88
C ALA A 62 20.20 12.18 4.35
N PRO A 63 21.26 11.58 4.86
CA PRO A 63 21.47 10.70 6.01
C PRO A 63 20.21 9.97 6.53
N ILE A 64 19.47 9.37 5.60
CA ILE A 64 18.29 8.54 5.91
C ILE A 64 18.67 7.07 5.72
N ALA A 65 18.80 6.35 6.82
CA ALA A 65 19.06 4.92 6.78
C ALA A 65 17.82 4.18 6.28
N ALA A 66 17.96 3.46 5.17
CA ALA A 66 16.93 2.63 4.58
C ALA A 66 17.48 1.23 4.33
N GLU A 67 16.67 0.22 4.54
CA GLU A 67 17.01 -1.18 4.29
C GLU A 67 16.00 -1.84 3.34
N PRO A 68 16.44 -2.78 2.49
CA PRO A 68 15.54 -3.55 1.63
C PRO A 68 14.57 -4.36 2.46
N MET A 69 13.30 -4.40 2.03
CA MET A 69 12.30 -5.28 2.62
C MET A 69 12.48 -6.72 2.14
N PRO A 70 12.23 -7.72 3.02
CA PRO A 70 12.45 -9.12 2.70
C PRO A 70 11.52 -9.69 1.62
N PHE A 71 10.26 -9.23 1.57
CA PHE A 71 9.23 -9.80 0.68
C PHE A 71 8.84 -8.89 -0.47
N ALA A 72 9.12 -7.58 -0.38
CA ALA A 72 8.80 -6.60 -1.41
C ALA A 72 10.06 -6.14 -2.16
N PRO A 73 10.33 -6.61 -3.40
CA PRO A 73 11.55 -6.29 -4.14
C PRO A 73 11.77 -4.80 -4.41
N LEU A 74 10.70 -4.01 -4.42
CA LEU A 74 10.73 -2.55 -4.56
C LEU A 74 10.56 -1.82 -3.24
N GLY A 75 10.51 -2.57 -2.14
CA GLY A 75 10.27 -2.05 -0.80
C GLY A 75 11.55 -1.61 -0.10
N LEU A 76 11.45 -0.51 0.63
CA LEU A 76 12.47 0.03 1.53
C LEU A 76 11.84 0.35 2.87
N ARG A 77 12.49 -0.02 3.97
CA ARG A 77 12.07 0.28 5.34
C ARG A 77 12.95 1.34 5.95
N ILE A 78 12.31 2.31 6.60
CA ILE A 78 12.97 3.41 7.30
C ILE A 78 12.49 3.40 8.75
N HIS A 79 13.42 3.31 9.71
CA HIS A 79 13.09 3.27 11.14
C HIS A 79 12.84 4.68 11.74
N ARG A 80 13.46 5.71 11.16
CA ARG A 80 13.22 7.11 11.55
C ARG A 80 12.31 7.76 10.52
N LYS A 81 11.25 8.44 10.97
CA LYS A 81 10.26 9.09 10.08
C LYS A 81 10.74 10.49 9.70
N PRO A 82 11.44 10.67 8.56
CA PRO A 82 11.81 11.99 8.05
C PRO A 82 10.58 12.73 7.51
N SER A 83 10.70 14.04 7.31
CA SER A 83 9.70 14.82 6.57
C SER A 83 9.74 14.48 5.07
N LEU A 84 9.02 13.45 4.66
CA LEU A 84 9.03 12.95 3.27
C LEU A 84 8.64 14.03 2.25
N GLN A 85 7.73 14.93 2.63
CA GLN A 85 7.24 16.00 1.73
C GLN A 85 8.35 16.91 1.21
N ASN A 86 9.47 16.97 1.93
CA ASN A 86 10.62 17.78 1.55
C ASN A 86 11.64 17.04 0.67
N LEU A 87 11.56 15.69 0.61
CA LEU A 87 12.50 14.90 -0.16
C LEU A 87 12.26 15.01 -1.67
N PRO A 88 13.30 15.23 -2.48
CA PRO A 88 13.20 15.22 -3.95
C PRO A 88 12.60 13.93 -4.48
N LEU A 89 12.99 12.77 -3.96
CA LEU A 89 12.44 11.45 -4.29
C LEU A 89 10.93 11.37 -4.14
N PHE A 90 10.38 11.98 -3.09
CA PHE A 90 8.93 11.98 -2.87
C PHE A 90 8.22 12.97 -3.81
N LYS A 91 8.79 14.16 -3.98
CA LYS A 91 8.23 15.19 -4.89
C LYS A 91 8.23 14.74 -6.35
N SER A 92 9.27 14.04 -6.77
CA SER A 92 9.36 13.47 -8.13
C SER A 92 8.44 12.27 -8.35
N GLY A 93 7.94 11.64 -7.28
CA GLY A 93 7.17 10.40 -7.32
C GLY A 93 8.03 9.15 -7.61
N ALA A 94 9.33 9.22 -7.32
CA ALA A 94 10.22 8.06 -7.34
C ALA A 94 9.92 7.10 -6.17
N ILE A 95 9.34 7.59 -5.08
CA ILE A 95 8.90 6.80 -3.93
C ILE A 95 7.45 7.11 -3.54
N GLU A 96 6.78 6.10 -2.99
CA GLU A 96 5.45 6.18 -2.39
C GLU A 96 5.44 5.50 -1.02
N VAL A 97 4.66 6.04 -0.08
CA VAL A 97 4.44 5.38 1.21
C VAL A 97 3.47 4.22 1.01
N GLN A 98 3.94 3.02 1.31
CA GLN A 98 3.13 1.81 1.24
C GLN A 98 3.77 0.71 2.08
N ASP A 99 3.00 0.08 2.95
CA ASP A 99 3.46 -1.05 3.76
C ASP A 99 3.83 -2.26 2.90
N GLU A 100 4.69 -3.14 3.44
CA GLU A 100 5.22 -4.29 2.72
C GLU A 100 4.11 -5.24 2.25
N GLY A 101 3.12 -5.54 3.12
CA GLY A 101 2.03 -6.44 2.78
C GLY A 101 1.22 -5.95 1.59
N SER A 102 0.91 -4.65 1.53
CA SER A 102 0.22 -4.03 0.39
C SER A 102 1.06 -4.07 -0.90
N GLN A 103 2.39 -3.97 -0.80
CA GLN A 103 3.29 -4.13 -1.94
C GLN A 103 3.28 -5.56 -2.47
N VAL A 104 3.37 -6.55 -1.58
CA VAL A 104 3.32 -7.98 -1.91
C VAL A 104 1.98 -8.35 -2.55
N LEU A 105 0.85 -7.90 -2.00
CA LEU A 105 -0.47 -8.11 -2.59
C LEU A 105 -0.54 -7.58 -4.02
N SER A 106 0.02 -6.40 -4.28
CA SER A 106 0.07 -5.85 -5.64
C SER A 106 0.89 -6.72 -6.60
N GLN A 107 1.95 -7.35 -6.12
CA GLN A 107 2.79 -8.26 -6.90
C GLN A 107 2.09 -9.60 -7.17
N ILE A 108 1.37 -10.14 -6.20
CA ILE A 108 0.60 -11.40 -6.34
C ILE A 108 -0.45 -11.28 -7.45
N VAL A 109 -1.04 -10.09 -7.67
CA VAL A 109 -1.92 -9.85 -8.82
C VAL A 109 -1.22 -10.16 -10.13
N GLY A 110 0.08 -9.92 -10.21
CA GLY A 110 0.91 -10.26 -11.36
C GLY A 110 0.51 -9.53 -12.65
N ALA A 111 0.05 -8.28 -12.53
CA ALA A 111 -0.36 -7.46 -13.66
C ALA A 111 0.76 -7.30 -14.69
N LYS A 112 0.44 -7.49 -15.98
CA LYS A 112 1.40 -7.51 -17.08
C LYS A 112 1.18 -6.35 -18.06
N ARG A 113 2.19 -6.09 -18.86
CA ARG A 113 2.11 -5.10 -19.95
C ARG A 113 0.96 -5.41 -20.90
N GLY A 114 0.21 -4.37 -21.26
CA GLY A 114 -0.88 -4.44 -22.23
C GLY A 114 -2.20 -4.97 -21.70
N GLU A 115 -2.24 -5.56 -20.51
CA GLU A 115 -3.46 -6.09 -19.91
C GLU A 115 -4.48 -4.99 -19.55
N MET A 116 -5.74 -5.41 -19.41
CA MET A 116 -6.80 -4.63 -18.79
C MET A 116 -6.98 -5.11 -17.35
N VAL A 117 -6.65 -4.26 -16.39
CA VAL A 117 -6.67 -4.58 -14.96
C VAL A 117 -7.67 -3.70 -14.24
N VAL A 118 -8.31 -4.24 -13.22
CA VAL A 118 -9.24 -3.51 -12.34
C VAL A 118 -8.72 -3.58 -10.90
N ASP A 119 -8.57 -2.42 -10.27
CA ASP A 119 -8.48 -2.26 -8.82
C ASP A 119 -9.87 -1.84 -8.33
N PHE A 120 -10.61 -2.76 -7.71
CA PHE A 120 -12.04 -2.61 -7.46
C PHE A 120 -12.36 -1.75 -6.22
N CYS A 121 -11.43 -1.67 -5.26
CA CYS A 121 -11.55 -0.85 -4.06
C CYS A 121 -10.29 0.04 -3.93
N ALA A 122 -10.05 0.87 -4.93
CA ALA A 122 -8.77 1.55 -5.14
C ALA A 122 -8.38 2.53 -4.01
N GLY A 123 -9.36 3.09 -3.30
CA GLY A 123 -9.12 4.03 -2.23
C GLY A 123 -8.29 5.23 -2.67
N ALA A 124 -7.19 5.50 -1.96
CA ALA A 124 -6.23 6.54 -2.31
C ALA A 124 -5.17 6.09 -3.35
N GLY A 125 -5.31 4.89 -3.91
CA GLY A 125 -4.55 4.41 -5.04
C GLY A 125 -3.18 3.80 -4.76
N GLY A 126 -2.89 3.39 -3.53
CA GLY A 126 -1.59 2.79 -3.20
C GLY A 126 -1.28 1.57 -4.06
N LYS A 127 -2.19 0.60 -4.10
CA LYS A 127 -2.08 -0.62 -4.92
C LYS A 127 -2.27 -0.31 -6.41
N THR A 128 -3.19 0.59 -6.77
CA THR A 128 -3.36 1.07 -8.14
C THR A 128 -2.04 1.56 -8.75
N LEU A 129 -1.30 2.42 -8.05
CA LEU A 129 -0.01 2.94 -8.53
C LEU A 129 1.06 1.84 -8.66
N ALA A 130 1.04 0.85 -7.76
CA ALA A 130 1.91 -0.31 -7.86
C ALA A 130 1.61 -1.14 -9.12
N LEU A 131 0.32 -1.46 -9.37
CA LEU A 131 -0.12 -2.19 -10.55
C LEU A 131 0.23 -1.44 -11.85
N GLY A 132 -0.04 -0.14 -11.91
CA GLY A 132 0.31 0.68 -13.08
C GLY A 132 1.80 0.66 -13.41
N ALA A 133 2.65 0.67 -12.39
CA ALA A 133 4.11 0.54 -12.54
C ALA A 133 4.53 -0.86 -13.01
N LEU A 134 3.93 -1.93 -12.47
CA LEU A 134 4.14 -3.32 -12.91
C LEU A 134 3.77 -3.50 -14.39
N MET A 135 2.67 -2.89 -14.82
CA MET A 135 2.24 -2.86 -16.22
C MET A 135 3.15 -2.01 -17.12
N ARG A 136 4.21 -1.42 -16.58
CA ARG A 136 5.13 -0.52 -17.32
C ARG A 136 4.38 0.63 -18.01
N ASN A 137 3.37 1.18 -17.36
CA ASN A 137 2.55 2.26 -17.90
C ASN A 137 1.88 1.94 -19.26
N THR A 138 1.54 0.67 -19.50
CA THR A 138 0.85 0.19 -20.71
C THR A 138 -0.45 -0.50 -20.36
N GLY A 139 -1.30 -0.79 -21.37
CA GLY A 139 -2.61 -1.37 -21.13
C GLY A 139 -3.59 -0.37 -20.50
N ARG A 140 -4.56 -0.87 -19.72
CA ARG A 140 -5.56 -0.03 -19.04
C ARG A 140 -5.78 -0.52 -17.62
N LEU A 141 -5.67 0.37 -16.66
CA LEU A 141 -5.94 0.10 -15.25
C LEU A 141 -7.09 0.97 -14.76
N TYR A 142 -8.22 0.35 -14.49
CA TYR A 142 -9.36 1.03 -13.90
C TYR A 142 -9.27 0.98 -12.38
N ALA A 143 -9.33 2.15 -11.74
CA ALA A 143 -9.32 2.32 -10.29
C ALA A 143 -10.73 2.70 -9.84
N PHE A 144 -11.51 1.71 -9.39
CA PHE A 144 -12.87 1.92 -8.91
C PHE A 144 -12.91 2.15 -7.41
N ASP A 145 -13.75 3.07 -6.98
CA ASP A 145 -14.13 3.24 -5.57
C ASP A 145 -15.52 3.90 -5.50
N VAL A 146 -16.28 3.60 -4.46
CA VAL A 146 -17.56 4.26 -4.20
C VAL A 146 -17.35 5.68 -3.64
N SER A 147 -16.21 5.95 -3.02
CA SER A 147 -15.88 7.22 -2.39
C SER A 147 -15.11 8.15 -3.33
N GLU A 148 -15.80 9.16 -3.85
CA GLU A 148 -15.16 10.24 -4.61
C GLU A 148 -14.02 10.91 -3.81
N LYS A 149 -14.22 11.10 -2.50
CA LYS A 149 -13.22 11.69 -1.61
C LYS A 149 -11.94 10.87 -1.53
N ARG A 150 -12.02 9.54 -1.58
CA ARG A 150 -10.85 8.67 -1.63
C ARG A 150 -10.16 8.77 -2.99
N LEU A 151 -10.90 8.69 -4.09
CA LEU A 151 -10.36 8.86 -5.44
C LEU A 151 -9.74 10.23 -5.68
N ALA A 152 -10.25 11.28 -5.05
CA ALA A 152 -9.65 12.61 -5.12
C ALA A 152 -8.21 12.64 -4.56
N LYS A 153 -7.90 11.79 -3.56
CA LYS A 153 -6.54 11.65 -3.01
C LYS A 153 -5.60 10.91 -3.97
N LEU A 154 -6.11 10.08 -4.87
CA LEU A 154 -5.32 9.41 -5.90
C LEU A 154 -4.79 10.42 -6.94
N LYS A 155 -5.57 11.44 -7.33
CA LYS A 155 -5.21 12.37 -8.40
C LYS A 155 -3.81 12.99 -8.28
N PRO A 156 -3.43 13.64 -7.15
CA PRO A 156 -2.10 14.22 -7.01
C PRO A 156 -0.99 13.16 -6.98
N ARG A 157 -1.26 11.98 -6.45
CA ARG A 157 -0.30 10.87 -6.45
C ARG A 157 -0.08 10.33 -7.86
N LEU A 158 -1.16 10.18 -8.63
CA LEU A 158 -1.12 9.75 -10.03
C LEU A 158 -0.31 10.76 -10.88
N ALA A 159 -0.59 12.05 -10.75
CA ALA A 159 0.16 13.10 -11.45
C ALA A 159 1.67 13.01 -11.15
N ARG A 160 2.03 12.80 -9.87
CA ARG A 160 3.42 12.67 -9.43
C ARG A 160 4.07 11.38 -9.92
N SER A 161 3.31 10.28 -10.03
CA SER A 161 3.83 8.96 -10.41
C SER A 161 4.33 8.87 -11.86
N GLY A 162 3.81 9.72 -12.75
CA GLY A 162 4.09 9.66 -14.19
C GLY A 162 3.31 8.58 -14.94
N LEU A 163 2.33 7.93 -14.28
CA LEU A 163 1.47 6.94 -14.92
C LEU A 163 0.33 7.62 -15.70
N SER A 164 0.09 7.15 -16.91
CA SER A 164 -0.99 7.59 -17.81
C SER A 164 -2.01 6.49 -18.12
N ASN A 165 -1.72 5.24 -17.73
CA ASN A 165 -2.58 4.09 -17.98
C ASN A 165 -3.66 3.86 -16.91
N VAL A 166 -3.75 4.73 -15.90
CA VAL A 166 -4.68 4.63 -14.77
C VAL A 166 -5.91 5.50 -15.00
N HIS A 167 -7.08 4.90 -14.85
CA HIS A 167 -8.38 5.55 -15.03
C HIS A 167 -9.19 5.49 -13.72
N PRO A 168 -9.12 6.52 -12.85
CA PRO A 168 -9.95 6.60 -11.65
C PRO A 168 -11.42 6.81 -12.03
N VAL A 169 -12.31 5.96 -11.52
CA VAL A 169 -13.72 6.00 -11.82
C VAL A 169 -14.55 5.75 -10.58
N GLN A 170 -15.33 6.73 -10.17
CA GLN A 170 -16.31 6.52 -9.12
C GLN A 170 -17.45 5.62 -9.61
N ILE A 171 -17.83 4.64 -8.79
CA ILE A 171 -18.96 3.75 -8.98
C ILE A 171 -19.97 3.94 -7.86
N ALA A 172 -21.25 3.71 -8.14
CA ALA A 172 -22.31 3.81 -7.12
C ALA A 172 -22.33 2.56 -6.21
N HIS A 173 -22.10 1.39 -6.81
CA HIS A 173 -22.11 0.07 -6.15
C HIS A 173 -21.47 -0.96 -7.09
N GLU A 174 -21.31 -2.22 -6.63
CA GLU A 174 -20.67 -3.31 -7.37
C GLU A 174 -21.34 -3.72 -8.68
N ARG A 175 -22.59 -3.28 -8.92
CA ARG A 175 -23.35 -3.56 -10.14
C ARG A 175 -23.48 -2.35 -11.06
N ASP A 176 -22.68 -1.32 -10.87
CA ASP A 176 -22.70 -0.10 -11.69
C ASP A 176 -22.51 -0.45 -13.19
N VAL A 177 -23.21 0.30 -14.05
CA VAL A 177 -23.14 0.13 -15.52
C VAL A 177 -21.70 0.29 -16.05
N LYS A 178 -20.88 1.10 -15.39
CA LYS A 178 -19.47 1.30 -15.75
C LYS A 178 -18.67 0.01 -15.64
N ILE A 179 -18.97 -0.82 -14.62
CA ILE A 179 -18.35 -2.14 -14.42
C ILE A 179 -18.87 -3.13 -15.47
N LYS A 180 -20.20 -3.16 -15.69
CA LYS A 180 -20.83 -4.08 -16.66
C LYS A 180 -20.24 -3.95 -18.06
N ARG A 181 -19.83 -2.74 -18.47
CA ARG A 181 -19.17 -2.48 -19.77
C ARG A 181 -17.82 -3.17 -19.93
N LEU A 182 -17.20 -3.58 -18.83
CA LEU A 182 -15.91 -4.28 -18.81
C LEU A 182 -16.05 -5.81 -18.74
N ALA A 183 -17.28 -6.34 -18.64
CA ALA A 183 -17.52 -7.78 -18.57
C ALA A 183 -16.88 -8.52 -19.77
N GLY A 184 -16.14 -9.58 -19.46
CA GLY A 184 -15.43 -10.39 -20.46
C GLY A 184 -14.18 -9.74 -21.07
N LYS A 185 -13.76 -8.55 -20.60
CA LYS A 185 -12.63 -7.80 -21.17
C LYS A 185 -11.45 -7.65 -20.20
N VAL A 186 -11.65 -7.96 -18.93
CA VAL A 186 -10.67 -7.74 -17.86
C VAL A 186 -9.81 -8.98 -17.70
N ASP A 187 -8.49 -8.80 -17.69
CA ASP A 187 -7.53 -9.87 -17.49
C ASP A 187 -7.32 -10.17 -16.01
N ARG A 188 -7.33 -9.13 -15.15
CA ARG A 188 -7.12 -9.26 -13.70
C ARG A 188 -7.97 -8.30 -12.90
N VAL A 189 -8.38 -8.76 -11.72
CA VAL A 189 -9.11 -7.94 -10.75
C VAL A 189 -8.45 -8.05 -9.39
N LEU A 190 -8.13 -6.92 -8.79
CA LEU A 190 -7.77 -6.80 -7.38
C LEU A 190 -9.00 -6.34 -6.60
N VAL A 191 -9.38 -7.09 -5.57
CA VAL A 191 -10.42 -6.71 -4.61
C VAL A 191 -9.78 -6.67 -3.23
N ASP A 192 -9.49 -5.45 -2.77
CA ASP A 192 -8.96 -5.16 -1.43
C ASP A 192 -10.05 -4.39 -0.67
N ALA A 193 -11.08 -5.13 -0.30
CA ALA A 193 -12.28 -4.59 0.33
C ALA A 193 -12.01 -4.19 1.79
N PRO A 194 -12.65 -3.10 2.29
CA PRO A 194 -12.59 -2.70 3.70
C PRO A 194 -13.35 -3.66 4.61
#